data_71a2b2638a6d7336d2973524f184f4e0
#
_entry.id   71a2b2638a6d7336d2973524f184f4e0
#
_cell.length_a   1.000
_cell.length_b   1.000
_cell.length_c   1.000
_cell.angle_alpha   90.00
_cell.angle_beta   90.00
_cell.angle_gamma   90.00
#
_symmetry.space_group_name_H-M   'P 1'
#
loop_
_entity.id
_entity.type
_entity.pdbx_description
1 polymer ?
#
loop_
_entity_poly.entity_id
_entity_poly.type
_entity_poly.pdbx_seq_one_letter_code
_entity_poly.pdbx_strand_id
1 'polypeptide(L)' 'MIDDIRKLIERVAPSPICDDCIAERLQLADPREVSIATNELAGLSQFERRRDACTLCDAQKLTTRRT' A
#
# COMPACT_ATOMS: atom_id res chain seq x y z
N MET A 1 -6.83 -4.29 11.13
CA MET A 1 -6.45 -3.20 10.19
C MET A 1 -5.37 -3.63 9.21
N ILE A 2 -4.27 -4.18 9.68
CA ILE A 2 -3.19 -4.62 8.76
C ILE A 2 -3.68 -5.70 7.77
N ASP A 3 -4.58 -6.57 8.18
CA ASP A 3 -5.12 -7.59 7.30
C ASP A 3 -5.92 -7.00 6.14
N ASP A 4 -6.68 -5.93 6.38
CA ASP A 4 -7.43 -5.26 5.33
C ASP A 4 -6.50 -4.58 4.33
N ILE A 5 -5.44 -3.98 4.83
CA ILE A 5 -4.41 -3.34 3.99
C ILE A 5 -3.72 -4.41 3.14
N ARG A 6 -3.32 -5.51 3.75
CA ARG A 6 -2.68 -6.63 3.03
C ARG A 6 -3.60 -7.17 1.94
N LYS A 7 -4.87 -7.39 2.25
CA LYS A 7 -5.84 -7.91 1.28
C LYS A 7 -6.01 -6.97 0.10
N LEU A 8 -6.05 -5.67 0.35
CA LEU A 8 -6.16 -4.68 -0.72
C LEU A 8 -4.94 -4.72 -1.62
N ILE A 9 -3.74 -4.77 -1.05
CA ILE A 9 -2.50 -4.85 -1.81
C ILE A 9 -2.46 -6.12 -2.65
N GLU A 10 -2.89 -7.24 -2.08
CA GLU A 10 -2.94 -8.51 -2.80
C GLU A 10 -3.97 -8.49 -3.94
N ARG A 11 -5.07 -7.78 -3.75
CA ARG A 11 -6.12 -7.68 -4.77
C ARG A 11 -5.64 -6.95 -6.01
N VAL A 12 -4.81 -5.92 -5.84
CA VAL A 12 -4.29 -5.13 -6.97
C VAL A 12 -2.93 -5.63 -7.46
N ALA A 13 -2.39 -6.67 -6.81
CA ALA A 13 -1.08 -7.19 -7.15
C ALA A 13 -1.00 -7.60 -8.63
N PRO A 14 0.16 -7.46 -9.26
CA PRO A 14 1.41 -6.91 -8.73
C PRO A 14 1.51 -5.40 -8.86
N SER A 15 0.42 -4.71 -9.09
CA SER A 15 0.40 -3.26 -9.28
C SER A 15 0.68 -2.52 -7.98
N PRO A 16 1.51 -1.47 -8.00
CA PRO A 16 1.79 -0.69 -6.80
C PRO A 16 0.64 0.23 -6.42
N ILE A 17 0.48 0.46 -5.12
CA ILE A 17 -0.55 1.35 -4.59
C ILE A 17 0.06 2.19 -3.46
N CYS A 18 -0.21 3.49 -3.45
CA CYS A 18 0.32 4.38 -2.42
C CYS A 18 -0.51 4.33 -1.15
N ASP A 19 0.10 4.79 -0.05
CA ASP A 19 -0.56 4.78 1.26
C ASP A 19 -1.84 5.63 1.27
N ASP A 20 -1.84 6.77 0.57
CA ASP A 20 -3.01 7.64 0.51
C ASP A 20 -4.20 6.93 -0.15
N CYS A 21 -3.96 6.20 -1.23
CA CYS A 21 -5.01 5.45 -1.91
C CYS A 21 -5.51 4.29 -1.06
N ILE A 22 -4.62 3.63 -0.31
CA ILE A 22 -5.01 2.59 0.63
C ILE A 22 -5.94 3.17 1.70
N ALA A 23 -5.54 4.30 2.29
CA ALA A 23 -6.34 4.96 3.32
C ALA A 23 -7.71 5.35 2.79
N GLU A 24 -7.77 5.90 1.59
CA GLU A 24 -9.02 6.31 0.96
C GLU A 24 -9.93 5.11 0.69
N ARG A 25 -9.38 4.04 0.13
CA ARG A 25 -10.15 2.84 -0.19
C ARG A 25 -10.71 2.14 1.05
N LEU A 26 -9.98 2.18 2.15
CA LEU A 26 -10.38 1.54 3.39
C LEU A 26 -11.06 2.53 4.34
N GLN A 27 -11.24 3.78 3.92
CA GLN A 27 -11.88 4.84 4.70
C GLN A 27 -11.20 5.04 6.05
N LEU A 28 -9.85 5.04 6.03
CA LEU A 28 -9.04 5.30 7.21
C LEU A 28 -8.77 6.79 7.32
N ALA A 29 -8.89 7.32 8.53
CA ALA A 29 -8.77 8.76 8.75
C ALA A 29 -7.33 9.27 8.62
N ASP A 30 -6.33 8.44 8.91
CA ASP A 30 -4.94 8.86 8.98
C ASP A 30 -4.04 7.97 8.13
N PRO A 31 -3.48 8.51 7.02
CA PRO A 31 -2.54 7.74 6.17
C PRO A 31 -1.28 7.28 6.89
N ARG A 32 -0.93 7.91 8.03
CA ARG A 32 0.25 7.48 8.79
C ARG A 32 0.06 6.10 9.39
N GLU A 33 -1.16 5.71 9.73
CA GLU A 33 -1.45 4.36 10.20
C GLU A 33 -1.22 3.35 9.08
N VAL A 34 -1.57 3.70 7.86
CA VAL A 34 -1.30 2.88 6.68
C VAL A 34 0.20 2.73 6.48
N SER A 35 0.95 3.82 6.63
CA SER A 35 2.39 3.80 6.45
C SER A 35 3.07 2.84 7.43
N ILE A 36 2.62 2.81 8.67
CA ILE A 36 3.14 1.86 9.66
C ILE A 36 2.89 0.42 9.21
N ALA A 37 1.68 0.13 8.78
CA ALA A 37 1.31 -1.21 8.34
C ALA A 37 2.07 -1.63 7.08
N THR A 38 2.20 -0.74 6.10
CA THR A 38 2.91 -1.06 4.86
C THR A 38 4.41 -1.23 5.09
N ASN A 39 5.00 -0.50 6.04
CA ASN A 39 6.39 -0.72 6.42
C ASN A 39 6.58 -2.11 7.04
N GLU A 40 5.63 -2.57 7.86
CA GLU A 40 5.69 -3.92 8.40
C GLU A 40 5.57 -4.98 7.31
N LEU A 41 4.66 -4.77 6.36
CA LEU A 41 4.50 -5.69 5.23
C LEU A 41 5.75 -5.75 4.37
N ALA A 42 6.42 -4.61 4.19
CA ALA A 42 7.64 -4.55 3.39
C ALA A 42 8.79 -5.36 4.01
N GLY A 43 8.70 -5.68 5.29
CA GLY A 43 9.65 -6.59 5.94
C GLY A 43 9.45 -8.05 5.54
N LEU A 44 8.34 -8.38 4.90
CA LEU A 44 8.06 -9.72 4.40
C LEU A 44 8.57 -9.86 2.97
N SER A 45 9.09 -11.04 2.62
CA SER A 45 9.71 -11.26 1.31
C SER A 45 8.72 -11.13 0.14
N GLN A 46 7.43 -11.17 0.42
CA GLN A 46 6.39 -11.14 -0.61
C GLN A 46 5.91 -9.72 -0.94
N PHE A 47 6.38 -8.71 -0.22
CA PHE A 47 5.96 -7.33 -0.40
C PHE A 47 7.16 -6.44 -0.68
N GLU A 48 6.97 -5.44 -1.52
CA GLU A 48 8.01 -4.48 -1.89
C GLU A 48 7.48 -3.07 -1.73
N ARG A 49 8.26 -2.19 -1.10
CA ARG A 49 7.90 -0.79 -0.91
C ARG A 49 8.97 0.08 -1.57
N ARG A 50 8.54 0.87 -2.55
CA ARG A 50 9.47 1.76 -3.28
C ARG A 50 8.71 2.92 -3.91
N ARG A 51 9.45 3.93 -4.34
CA ARG A 51 8.86 5.05 -5.08
C ARG A 51 8.53 4.60 -6.50
N ASP A 52 7.26 4.75 -6.83
CA ASP A 52 6.76 4.36 -8.15
C ASP A 52 5.44 5.09 -8.40
N ALA A 53 4.96 5.03 -9.62
CA ALA A 53 3.64 5.58 -9.94
C ALA A 53 2.55 4.70 -9.32
N CYS A 54 1.68 5.32 -8.52
CA CYS A 54 0.54 4.61 -7.95
C CYS A 54 -0.45 4.26 -9.06
N THR A 55 -0.88 3.00 -9.11
CA THR A 55 -1.80 2.53 -10.13
C THR A 55 -3.15 3.27 -10.09
N LEU A 56 -3.59 3.69 -8.90
CA LEU A 56 -4.90 4.30 -8.72
C LEU A 56 -4.92 5.81 -8.93
N CYS A 57 -3.84 6.51 -8.56
CA CYS A 57 -3.81 7.98 -8.68
C CYS A 57 -2.73 8.51 -9.60
N ASP A 58 -1.89 7.65 -10.16
CA ASP A 58 -0.79 7.97 -11.07
C ASP A 58 0.28 8.90 -10.50
N ALA A 59 0.21 9.24 -9.22
CA ALA A 59 1.20 10.09 -8.59
C ALA A 59 2.47 9.31 -8.25
N GLN A 60 3.63 9.95 -8.43
CA GLN A 60 4.92 9.39 -8.02
C GLN A 60 5.03 9.52 -6.50
N LYS A 61 4.83 8.40 -5.83
CA LYS A 61 4.83 8.35 -4.36
C LYS A 61 5.48 7.05 -3.89
N LEU A 62 5.68 6.97 -2.59
CA LEU A 62 6.10 5.72 -1.98
C LEU A 62 4.91 4.75 -2.03
N THR A 63 5.09 3.64 -2.75
CA THR A 63 4.05 2.66 -2.98
C THR A 63 4.43 1.30 -2.40
N THR A 64 3.45 0.44 -2.23
CA THR A 64 3.65 -0.93 -1.78
C THR A 64 2.97 -1.86 -2.77
N ARG A 65 3.62 -2.97 -3.06
CA ARG A 65 3.04 -4.01 -3.92
C ARG A 65 3.42 -5.39 -3.42
N ARG A 66 2.62 -6.37 -3.78
CA ARG A 66 2.97 -7.77 -3.58
C ARG A 66 3.68 -8.28 -4.82
N THR A 67 4.83 -8.85 -4.60
CA THR A 67 5.65 -9.40 -5.70
C THR A 67 5.26 -10.84 -6.03
#